data_167c810fcb667bbca4fe4f23ca73a873
#
_entry.id   167c810fcb667bbca4fe4f23ca73a873
#
_cell.length_a   1.000
_cell.length_b   1.000
_cell.length_c   1.000
_cell.angle_alpha   90.00
_cell.angle_beta   90.00
_cell.angle_gamma   90.00
#
_symmetry.space_group_name_H-M   'P 1'
#
loop_
_entity.id
_entity.type
_entity.pdbx_description
1 polymer ?
#
loop_
_entity_poly.entity_id
_entity_poly.type
_entity_poly.pdbx_seq_one_letter_code
_entity_poly.pdbx_strand_id
1 'polypeptide(L)'
;MPYQIVYDRTNRIIRARFEGRVTDDELMDVYRLGQKLVGQLDPQAGITDFSGVTTVAFTPETIYELAAAKPIMRDPGRLVIFVAPTPHVYGMARMFEILGEGTRPNLHVVRTLDQAYKLLNVQDPQFEPVFK
;
A
#
# COMPACT_ATOMS: atom_id res chain seq x y z
N MET A 1 6.53 -3.44 15.94
CA MET A 1 6.43 -3.89 14.55
C MET A 1 6.60 -2.71 13.62
N PRO A 2 7.42 -2.82 12.57
CA PRO A 2 7.61 -1.73 11.62
C PRO A 2 6.41 -1.55 10.67
N TYR A 3 5.41 -2.39 10.77
CA TYR A 3 4.20 -2.25 9.97
C TYR A 3 2.98 -2.71 10.77
N GLN A 4 1.82 -2.21 10.36
CA GLN A 4 0.53 -2.57 10.92
C GLN A 4 -0.48 -2.68 9.79
N ILE A 5 -1.36 -3.68 9.83
CA ILE A 5 -2.42 -3.82 8.84
C ILE A 5 -3.77 -3.72 9.55
N VAL A 6 -4.62 -2.84 9.04
CA VAL A 6 -5.94 -2.56 9.59
C VAL A 6 -6.99 -2.64 8.49
N TYR A 7 -8.24 -2.82 8.87
CA TYR A 7 -9.33 -2.99 7.93
C TYR A 7 -10.57 -2.20 8.37
N ASP A 8 -11.18 -1.49 7.43
CA ASP A 8 -12.47 -0.84 7.60
C ASP A 8 -13.54 -1.73 6.98
N ARG A 9 -14.35 -2.37 7.82
CA ARG A 9 -15.36 -3.33 7.35
C ARG A 9 -16.51 -2.65 6.61
N THR A 10 -16.86 -1.44 7.01
CA THR A 10 -17.97 -0.71 6.40
C THR A 10 -17.65 -0.34 4.95
N ASN A 11 -16.46 0.23 4.73
CA ASN A 11 -16.05 0.68 3.40
C ASN A 11 -15.22 -0.37 2.66
N ARG A 12 -14.86 -1.46 3.33
CA ARG A 12 -14.06 -2.56 2.79
C ARG A 12 -12.71 -2.07 2.26
N ILE A 13 -11.97 -1.35 3.12
CA ILE A 13 -10.65 -0.81 2.80
C ILE A 13 -9.63 -1.49 3.70
N ILE A 14 -8.61 -2.08 3.09
CA ILE A 14 -7.45 -2.59 3.82
C ILE A 14 -6.33 -1.55 3.75
N ARG A 15 -5.67 -1.29 4.89
CA ARG A 15 -4.57 -0.32 4.95
C ARG A 15 -3.38 -0.93 5.65
N ALA A 16 -2.24 -0.96 4.96
CA ALA A 16 -0.95 -1.32 5.53
C ALA A 16 -0.17 -0.03 5.80
N ARG A 17 0.31 0.16 7.03
CA ARG A 17 1.10 1.32 7.42
C ARG A 17 2.49 0.86 7.83
N PHE A 18 3.51 1.49 7.26
CA PHE A 18 4.90 1.31 7.64
C PHE A 18 5.34 2.43 8.57
N GLU A 19 6.21 2.09 9.53
CA GLU A 19 6.74 3.05 10.49
C GLU A 19 8.24 2.84 10.70
N GLY A 20 8.95 3.96 10.94
CA GLY A 20 10.36 3.94 11.28
C GLY A 20 11.24 3.54 10.10
N ARG A 21 12.24 2.70 10.39
CA ARG A 21 13.16 2.18 9.39
C ARG A 21 12.54 0.97 8.70
N VAL A 22 12.40 1.04 7.38
CA VAL A 22 11.75 -0.01 6.59
C VAL A 22 12.75 -0.65 5.64
N THR A 23 12.88 -1.96 5.73
CA THR A 23 13.81 -2.78 4.97
C THR A 23 13.13 -3.51 3.81
N ASP A 24 13.94 -4.11 2.93
CA ASP A 24 13.44 -4.97 1.85
C ASP A 24 12.59 -6.13 2.39
N ASP A 25 13.04 -6.77 3.48
CA ASP A 25 12.33 -7.91 4.06
C ASP A 25 10.94 -7.52 4.54
N GLU A 26 10.81 -6.32 5.11
CA GLU A 26 9.54 -5.83 5.61
C GLU A 26 8.56 -5.51 4.48
N LEU A 27 9.05 -4.97 3.36
CA LEU A 27 8.22 -4.80 2.17
C LEU A 27 7.72 -6.14 1.63
N MET A 28 8.60 -7.13 1.58
CA MET A 28 8.22 -8.47 1.11
C MET A 28 7.24 -9.16 2.05
N ASP A 29 7.42 -8.98 3.37
CA ASP A 29 6.49 -9.52 4.38
C ASP A 29 5.08 -8.96 4.19
N VAL A 30 4.97 -7.64 4.01
CA VAL A 30 3.67 -6.99 3.82
C VAL A 30 3.05 -7.42 2.50
N TYR A 31 3.85 -7.62 1.46
CA TYR A 31 3.35 -8.16 0.19
C TYR A 31 2.69 -9.54 0.39
N ARG A 32 3.38 -10.45 1.09
CA ARG A 32 2.85 -11.79 1.35
C ARG A 32 1.61 -11.77 2.23
N LEU A 33 1.65 -10.99 3.31
CA LEU A 33 0.50 -10.82 4.20
C LEU A 33 -0.68 -10.20 3.47
N GLY A 34 -0.40 -9.21 2.62
CA GLY A 34 -1.42 -8.55 1.82
C GLY A 34 -2.14 -9.53 0.89
N GLN A 35 -1.39 -10.40 0.22
CA GLN A 35 -1.99 -11.44 -0.64
C GLN A 35 -2.96 -12.32 0.16
N LYS A 36 -2.54 -12.76 1.34
CA LYS A 36 -3.35 -13.62 2.20
C LYS A 36 -4.60 -12.89 2.68
N LEU A 37 -4.44 -11.68 3.20
CA LEU A 37 -5.56 -10.91 3.77
C LEU A 37 -6.55 -10.45 2.71
N VAL A 38 -6.09 -10.07 1.54
CA VAL A 38 -6.99 -9.71 0.43
C VAL A 38 -7.82 -10.92 0.00
N GLY A 39 -7.22 -12.10 -0.02
CA GLY A 39 -7.94 -13.33 -0.32
C GLY A 39 -9.01 -13.66 0.72
N GLN A 40 -8.77 -13.32 1.99
CA GLN A 40 -9.70 -13.62 3.09
C GLN A 40 -10.79 -12.56 3.25
N LEU A 41 -10.44 -11.27 3.10
CA LEU A 41 -11.32 -10.15 3.41
C LEU A 41 -12.07 -9.61 2.18
N ASP A 42 -11.54 -9.85 0.99
CA ASP A 42 -12.09 -9.34 -0.27
C ASP A 42 -12.36 -7.81 -0.22
N PRO A 43 -11.33 -6.99 0.06
CA PRO A 43 -11.52 -5.55 0.18
C PRO A 43 -11.84 -4.90 -1.17
N GLN A 44 -12.55 -3.78 -1.15
CA GLN A 44 -12.85 -2.99 -2.34
C GLN A 44 -11.70 -2.07 -2.73
N ALA A 45 -10.83 -1.73 -1.78
CA ALA A 45 -9.68 -0.87 -2.02
C ALA A 45 -8.57 -1.19 -1.04
N GLY A 46 -7.35 -0.81 -1.41
CA GLY A 46 -6.18 -0.94 -0.55
C GLY A 46 -5.39 0.35 -0.48
N ILE A 47 -4.84 0.62 0.70
CA ILE A 47 -3.95 1.76 0.93
C ILE A 47 -2.66 1.24 1.54
N THR A 48 -1.51 1.65 0.97
CA THR A 48 -0.22 1.44 1.60
C THR A 48 0.29 2.80 2.05
N ASP A 49 0.39 2.97 3.36
CA ASP A 49 0.69 4.26 3.98
C ASP A 49 2.13 4.29 4.46
N PHE A 50 2.95 5.13 3.80
CA PHE A 50 4.35 5.33 4.14
C PHE A 50 4.58 6.59 4.98
N SER A 51 3.53 7.22 5.50
CA SER A 51 3.68 8.49 6.23
C SER A 51 4.45 8.35 7.55
N GLY A 52 4.53 7.16 8.11
CA GLY A 52 5.30 6.90 9.31
C GLY A 52 6.77 6.52 9.07
N VAL A 53 7.20 6.42 7.82
CA VAL A 53 8.58 6.01 7.48
C VAL A 53 9.55 7.15 7.76
N THR A 54 10.57 6.87 8.58
CA THR A 54 11.63 7.83 8.90
C THR A 54 12.94 7.50 8.18
N THR A 55 13.18 6.24 7.86
CA THR A 55 14.40 5.80 7.17
C THR A 55 14.02 4.78 6.10
N VAL A 56 14.39 5.09 4.85
CA VAL A 56 14.20 4.17 3.73
C VAL A 56 15.42 3.26 3.65
N ALA A 57 15.26 1.99 4.02
CA ALA A 57 16.30 0.97 3.95
C ALA A 57 15.97 -0.11 2.94
N PHE A 58 14.92 0.06 2.16
CA PHE A 58 14.60 -0.81 1.03
C PHE A 58 15.24 -0.25 -0.25
N THR A 59 15.48 -1.14 -1.22
CA THR A 59 16.31 -0.85 -2.39
C THR A 59 15.50 -0.81 -3.68
N PRO A 60 16.01 -0.14 -4.74
CA PRO A 60 15.37 -0.21 -6.05
C PRO A 60 15.22 -1.64 -6.58
N GLU A 61 16.15 -2.54 -6.27
CA GLU A 61 16.07 -3.94 -6.68
C GLU A 61 14.80 -4.60 -6.17
N THR A 62 14.45 -4.36 -4.91
CA THR A 62 13.20 -4.89 -4.33
C THR A 62 11.98 -4.27 -4.98
N ILE A 63 12.03 -2.98 -5.34
CA ILE A 63 10.94 -2.33 -6.07
C ILE A 63 10.74 -3.00 -7.44
N TYR A 64 11.82 -3.29 -8.18
CA TYR A 64 11.73 -4.02 -9.44
C TYR A 64 11.13 -5.41 -9.26
N GLU A 65 11.56 -6.12 -8.22
CA GLU A 65 11.07 -7.46 -7.90
C GLU A 65 9.56 -7.45 -7.62
N LEU A 66 9.11 -6.52 -6.78
CA LEU A 66 7.70 -6.38 -6.44
C LEU A 66 6.85 -5.95 -7.65
N ALA A 67 7.39 -5.07 -8.50
CA ALA A 67 6.68 -4.64 -9.71
C ALA A 67 6.51 -5.78 -10.71
N ALA A 68 7.44 -6.74 -10.73
CA ALA A 68 7.35 -7.93 -11.59
C ALA A 68 6.47 -9.02 -10.99
N ALA A 69 6.16 -8.94 -9.70
CA ALA A 69 5.31 -9.93 -9.03
C ALA A 69 3.83 -9.70 -9.35
N LYS A 70 3.00 -10.69 -9.03
CA LYS A 70 1.54 -10.57 -9.26
C LYS A 70 0.96 -9.49 -8.35
N PRO A 71 0.06 -8.64 -8.88
CA PRO A 71 -0.63 -7.66 -8.04
C PRO A 71 -1.44 -8.32 -6.94
N ILE A 72 -1.44 -7.71 -5.76
CA ILE A 72 -2.28 -8.16 -4.63
C ILE A 72 -3.75 -7.96 -4.99
N MET A 73 -4.10 -6.77 -5.49
CA MET A 73 -5.44 -6.43 -5.98
C MET A 73 -5.48 -6.66 -7.48
N ARG A 74 -6.02 -7.79 -7.92
CA ARG A 74 -6.03 -8.17 -9.33
C ARG A 74 -7.14 -7.50 -10.14
N ASP A 75 -8.25 -7.13 -9.49
CA ASP A 75 -9.36 -6.47 -10.15
C ASP A 75 -8.99 -5.01 -10.44
N PRO A 76 -8.89 -4.61 -11.72
CA PRO A 76 -8.50 -3.23 -12.06
C PRO A 76 -9.55 -2.19 -11.68
N GLY A 77 -10.77 -2.61 -11.32
CA GLY A 77 -11.80 -1.71 -10.82
C GLY A 77 -11.64 -1.36 -9.35
N ARG A 78 -10.70 -2.00 -8.65
CA ARG A 78 -10.46 -1.76 -7.22
C ARG A 78 -9.18 -0.96 -7.05
N LEU A 79 -9.30 0.22 -6.46
CA LEU A 79 -8.18 1.16 -6.34
C LEU A 79 -7.16 0.69 -5.30
N VAL A 80 -5.89 0.86 -5.64
CA VAL A 80 -4.77 0.72 -4.71
C VAL A 80 -4.05 2.06 -4.66
N ILE A 81 -3.83 2.58 -3.46
CA ILE A 81 -3.28 3.92 -3.28
C ILE A 81 -2.06 3.84 -2.37
N PHE A 82 -0.95 4.43 -2.82
CA PHE A 82 0.25 4.60 -2.01
C PHE A 82 0.29 6.03 -1.50
N VAL A 83 0.42 6.19 -0.18
CA VAL A 83 0.58 7.48 0.48
C VAL A 83 2.05 7.70 0.76
N ALA A 84 2.67 8.63 0.05
CA ALA A 84 4.13 8.84 0.04
C ALA A 84 4.44 10.33 0.22
N PRO A 85 4.54 10.82 1.47
CA PRO A 85 4.64 12.26 1.73
C PRO A 85 6.03 12.84 1.53
N THR A 86 7.10 12.03 1.64
CA THR A 86 8.48 12.54 1.52
C THR A 86 9.02 12.34 0.11
N PRO A 87 9.97 13.20 -0.35
CA PRO A 87 10.50 13.07 -1.72
C PRO A 87 11.10 11.70 -2.03
N HIS A 88 11.87 11.12 -1.11
CA HIS A 88 12.51 9.82 -1.33
C HIS A 88 11.47 8.71 -1.49
N VAL A 89 10.52 8.63 -0.58
CA VAL A 89 9.45 7.61 -0.65
C VAL A 89 8.57 7.85 -1.87
N TYR A 90 8.26 9.12 -2.16
CA TYR A 90 7.46 9.47 -3.34
C TYR A 90 8.14 9.01 -4.62
N GLY A 91 9.46 9.24 -4.74
CA GLY A 91 10.22 8.78 -5.91
C GLY A 91 10.18 7.26 -6.07
N MET A 92 10.33 6.52 -4.97
CA MET A 92 10.26 5.05 -5.00
C MET A 92 8.86 4.57 -5.37
N ALA A 93 7.83 5.20 -4.84
CA ALA A 93 6.44 4.85 -5.15
C ALA A 93 6.11 5.14 -6.63
N ARG A 94 6.57 6.28 -7.16
CA ARG A 94 6.41 6.61 -8.58
C ARG A 94 7.12 5.61 -9.48
N MET A 95 8.33 5.18 -9.10
CA MET A 95 9.06 4.16 -9.84
C MET A 95 8.24 2.85 -9.92
N PHE A 96 7.69 2.43 -8.79
CA PHE A 96 6.83 1.25 -8.74
C PHE A 96 5.60 1.41 -9.65
N GLU A 97 4.96 2.57 -9.60
CA GLU A 97 3.78 2.88 -10.43
C GLU A 97 4.11 2.80 -11.91
N ILE A 98 5.22 3.41 -12.32
CA ILE A 98 5.65 3.42 -13.73
C ILE A 98 5.98 2.01 -14.20
N LEU A 99 6.73 1.25 -13.41
CA LEU A 99 7.09 -0.12 -13.75
C LEU A 99 5.87 -1.03 -13.87
N GLY A 100 4.80 -0.73 -13.12
CA GLY A 100 3.59 -1.55 -13.09
C GLY A 100 2.45 -1.06 -13.96
N GLU A 101 2.64 -0.08 -14.83
CA GLU A 101 1.55 0.49 -15.66
C GLU A 101 0.74 -0.56 -16.40
N GLY A 102 1.39 -1.58 -16.94
CA GLY A 102 0.72 -2.64 -17.68
C GLY A 102 -0.01 -3.66 -16.82
N THR A 103 0.37 -3.81 -15.55
CA THR A 103 -0.18 -4.82 -14.64
C THR A 103 -0.95 -4.24 -13.47
N ARG A 104 -0.75 -2.97 -13.16
CA ARG A 104 -1.38 -2.26 -12.04
C ARG A 104 -1.98 -0.93 -12.48
N PRO A 105 -2.94 -0.95 -13.44
CA PRO A 105 -3.55 0.31 -13.90
C PRO A 105 -4.39 1.01 -12.83
N ASN A 106 -4.71 0.29 -11.76
CA ASN A 106 -5.51 0.75 -10.63
C ASN A 106 -4.67 1.36 -9.50
N LEU A 107 -3.36 1.49 -9.66
CA LEU A 107 -2.47 2.05 -8.65
C LEU A 107 -2.34 3.56 -8.82
N HIS A 108 -2.50 4.29 -7.70
CA HIS A 108 -2.32 5.74 -7.63
C HIS A 108 -1.36 6.09 -6.50
N VAL A 109 -0.54 7.12 -6.70
CA VAL A 109 0.37 7.62 -5.67
C VAL A 109 -0.07 9.01 -5.26
N VAL A 110 -0.29 9.20 -3.96
CA VAL A 110 -0.69 10.49 -3.39
C VAL A 110 0.26 10.86 -2.25
N ARG A 111 0.15 12.07 -1.75
CA ARG A 111 1.04 12.60 -0.70
C ARG A 111 0.47 12.50 0.70
N THR A 112 -0.85 12.44 0.85
CA THR A 112 -1.51 12.42 2.17
C THR A 112 -2.63 11.41 2.22
N LEU A 113 -2.95 10.95 3.44
CA LEU A 113 -4.11 10.08 3.67
C LEU A 113 -5.42 10.77 3.27
N ASP A 114 -5.55 12.08 3.48
CA ASP A 114 -6.73 12.82 3.06
C ASP A 114 -6.95 12.71 1.56
N GLN A 115 -5.89 12.82 0.77
CA GLN A 115 -5.98 12.65 -0.67
C GLN A 115 -6.43 11.23 -1.04
N ALA A 116 -5.93 10.22 -0.33
CA ALA A 116 -6.34 8.84 -0.55
C ALA A 116 -7.83 8.65 -0.26
N TYR A 117 -8.31 9.16 0.86
CA TYR A 117 -9.72 9.04 1.24
C TYR A 117 -10.63 9.79 0.27
N LYS A 118 -10.19 10.94 -0.24
CA LYS A 118 -10.94 11.68 -1.27
C LYS A 118 -11.07 10.88 -2.57
N LEU A 119 -9.99 10.23 -3.00
CA LEU A 119 -10.03 9.38 -4.18
C LEU A 119 -11.02 8.22 -4.01
N LEU A 120 -11.12 7.67 -2.80
CA LEU A 120 -12.03 6.58 -2.50
C LEU A 120 -13.44 7.05 -2.18
N ASN A 121 -13.66 8.36 -2.08
CA ASN A 121 -14.93 8.97 -1.68
C ASN A 121 -15.41 8.42 -0.33
N VAL A 122 -14.49 8.38 0.64
CA VAL A 122 -14.74 7.85 1.98
C VAL A 122 -14.53 8.93 3.02
N GLN A 123 -15.47 9.04 3.98
CA GLN A 123 -15.38 9.96 5.12
C GLN A 123 -15.33 9.16 6.40
N ASP A 124 -14.45 9.58 7.33
CA ASP A 124 -14.32 9.01 8.67
C ASP A 124 -14.24 7.48 8.69
N PRO A 125 -13.29 6.87 7.96
CA PRO A 125 -13.16 5.41 8.00
C PRO A 125 -12.81 4.92 9.40
N GLN A 126 -13.36 3.76 9.77
CA GLN A 126 -13.16 3.16 11.09
C GLN A 126 -12.35 1.87 10.92
N PHE A 127 -11.08 1.94 11.26
CA PHE A 127 -10.16 0.81 11.08
C PHE A 127 -10.00 0.00 12.36
N GLU A 128 -9.92 -1.32 12.21
CA GLU A 128 -9.58 -2.23 13.30
C GLU A 128 -8.38 -3.08 12.89
N PRO A 129 -7.51 -3.46 13.83
CA PRO A 129 -6.37 -4.30 13.50
C PRO A 129 -6.78 -5.67 12.99
N VAL A 130 -6.16 -6.11 11.89
CA VAL A 130 -6.31 -7.47 11.38
C VAL A 130 -4.97 -8.21 11.38
N PHE A 131 -3.89 -7.44 11.55
CA PHE A 131 -2.55 -7.95 11.79
C PHE A 131 -1.75 -6.91 12.56
N LYS A 132 -1.16 -7.30 13.68
CA LYS A 132 -0.38 -6.42 14.56
C LYS A 132 1.12 -6.66 14.41
#